data_a67ce2818397130e4fa2b6ec3593c22b
#
_entry.id   a67ce2818397130e4fa2b6ec3593c22b
#
_cell.length_a   1.000
_cell.length_b   1.000
_cell.length_c   1.000
_cell.angle_alpha   90.00
_cell.angle_beta   90.00
_cell.angle_gamma   90.00
#
_symmetry.space_group_name_H-M   'P 1'
#
loop_
_entity.id
_entity.type
_entity.pdbx_description
1 polymer ?
#
loop_
_entity_poly.entity_id
_entity_poly.type
_entity_poly.pdbx_seq_one_letter_code
_entity_poly.pdbx_strand_id
1 'polypeptide(L)'
;SATPSLEAYYRCQTGEYSLMTLTKRAGNAQMAEVEIADLRAELKARNFSIFSRRLQEEIKVRLQKREQIILFINRRGYAGFVSCRECGEVIQCDSCSVAMKPHEYKGKVSILKCHYCGAQKQMPKVCPSCGSKYIGTFGLGTQQVEEMIHKHFPEARVLRMDADTTSGKEGHSRILQQFAQQKTDIL
;
A
#
# COMPACT_ATOMS: atom_id res chain seq x y z
N SER A 1 -7.83 22.30 -5.08
CA SER A 1 -7.25 20.94 -5.06
C SER A 1 -5.87 20.96 -5.73
N ALA A 2 -4.96 20.11 -5.25
CA ALA A 2 -3.67 19.88 -5.90
C ALA A 2 -3.80 18.99 -7.16
N THR A 3 -4.93 18.28 -7.28
CA THR A 3 -5.25 17.35 -8.36
C THR A 3 -6.68 17.62 -8.83
N PRO A 4 -6.94 18.71 -9.57
CA PRO A 4 -8.26 18.99 -10.09
C PRO A 4 -8.70 17.90 -11.08
N SER A 5 -10.01 17.71 -11.23
CA SER A 5 -10.51 16.81 -12.28
C SER A 5 -10.21 17.38 -13.66
N LEU A 6 -10.09 16.51 -14.67
CA LEU A 6 -9.82 16.94 -16.05
C LEU A 6 -10.91 17.88 -16.57
N GLU A 7 -12.18 17.60 -16.22
CA GLU A 7 -13.32 18.44 -16.63
C GLU A 7 -13.23 19.83 -16.01
N ALA A 8 -12.93 19.94 -14.70
CA ALA A 8 -12.79 21.24 -14.03
C ALA A 8 -11.61 22.03 -14.60
N TYR A 9 -10.49 21.36 -14.86
CA TYR A 9 -9.33 22.00 -15.44
C TYR A 9 -9.59 22.46 -16.88
N TYR A 10 -10.25 21.63 -17.69
CA TYR A 10 -10.65 21.99 -19.05
C TYR A 10 -11.57 23.23 -19.07
N ARG A 11 -12.57 23.30 -18.18
CA ARG A 11 -13.45 24.46 -18.05
C ARG A 11 -12.72 25.75 -17.64
N CYS A 12 -11.62 25.62 -16.89
CA CYS A 12 -10.74 26.73 -16.63
C CYS A 12 -10.01 27.19 -17.92
N GLN A 13 -9.57 26.24 -18.76
CA GLN A 13 -8.90 26.53 -20.02
C GLN A 13 -9.84 27.21 -21.04
N THR A 14 -11.13 26.80 -21.04
CA THR A 14 -12.15 27.40 -21.92
C THR A 14 -12.72 28.74 -21.40
N GLY A 15 -12.32 29.17 -20.20
CA GLY A 15 -12.78 30.41 -19.59
C GLY A 15 -14.13 30.33 -18.89
N GLU A 16 -14.73 29.13 -18.78
CA GLU A 16 -15.96 28.91 -18.02
C GLU A 16 -15.75 29.06 -16.52
N TYR A 17 -14.57 28.68 -16.04
CA TYR A 17 -14.15 28.78 -14.64
C TYR A 17 -12.90 29.64 -14.51
N SER A 18 -12.79 30.38 -13.42
CA SER A 18 -11.56 31.09 -13.07
C SER A 18 -10.55 30.17 -12.42
N LEU A 19 -9.33 30.11 -12.96
CA LEU A 19 -8.22 29.36 -12.38
C LEU A 19 -7.42 30.24 -11.42
N MET A 20 -7.41 29.88 -10.14
CA MET A 20 -6.53 30.52 -9.16
C MET A 20 -5.45 29.53 -8.73
N THR A 21 -4.20 29.86 -8.98
CA THR A 21 -3.07 29.00 -8.69
C THR A 21 -2.29 29.51 -7.48
N LEU A 22 -2.19 28.69 -6.45
CA LEU A 22 -1.32 28.92 -5.30
C LEU A 22 0.07 28.35 -5.60
N THR A 23 1.06 29.22 -5.80
CA THR A 23 2.41 28.82 -6.19
C THR A 23 3.38 28.65 -5.02
N LYS A 24 2.97 29.08 -3.82
CA LYS A 24 3.79 28.98 -2.60
C LYS A 24 3.08 28.14 -1.55
N ARG A 25 3.82 27.38 -0.80
CA ARG A 25 3.32 26.66 0.38
C ARG A 25 3.07 27.63 1.53
N ALA A 26 2.10 27.33 2.38
CA ALA A 26 1.85 28.10 3.59
C ALA A 26 3.08 28.01 4.53
N GLY A 27 3.50 29.14 5.07
CA GLY A 27 4.69 29.22 5.91
C GLY A 27 5.98 28.91 5.14
N ASN A 28 6.99 28.40 5.85
CA ASN A 28 8.28 28.00 5.27
C ASN A 28 8.36 26.47 4.99
N ALA A 29 7.22 25.82 4.77
CA ALA A 29 7.19 24.39 4.55
C ALA A 29 7.91 24.00 3.26
N GLN A 30 8.88 23.09 3.38
CA GLN A 30 9.62 22.53 2.24
C GLN A 30 8.91 21.27 1.72
N MET A 31 9.24 20.88 0.48
CA MET A 31 8.81 19.58 -0.07
C MET A 31 9.52 18.47 0.69
N ALA A 32 8.78 17.39 0.94
CA ALA A 32 9.41 16.17 1.44
C ALA A 32 10.37 15.60 0.39
N GLU A 33 11.49 15.07 0.85
CA GLU A 33 12.36 14.27 0.01
C GLU A 33 11.68 12.93 -0.28
N VAL A 34 11.70 12.51 -1.55
CA VAL A 34 11.08 11.26 -1.99
C VAL A 34 12.15 10.28 -2.43
N GLU A 35 12.17 9.12 -1.78
CA GLU A 35 13.07 8.03 -2.11
C GLU A 35 12.24 6.82 -2.59
N ILE A 36 12.66 6.17 -3.70
CA ILE A 36 12.00 5.01 -4.26
C ILE A 36 12.84 3.77 -4.00
N ALA A 37 12.29 2.79 -3.27
CA ALA A 37 12.93 1.51 -3.03
C ALA A 37 12.35 0.43 -3.96
N ASP A 38 13.19 -0.19 -4.80
CA ASP A 38 12.79 -1.32 -5.64
C ASP A 38 12.78 -2.63 -4.83
N LEU A 39 11.59 -3.11 -4.47
CA LEU A 39 11.43 -4.35 -3.70
C LEU A 39 11.88 -5.61 -4.48
N ARG A 40 12.04 -5.55 -5.80
CA ARG A 40 12.62 -6.65 -6.59
C ARG A 40 14.14 -6.74 -6.36
N ALA A 41 14.80 -5.60 -6.25
CA ALA A 41 16.22 -5.54 -5.87
C ALA A 41 16.43 -6.03 -4.43
N GLU A 42 15.53 -5.67 -3.51
CA GLU A 42 15.53 -6.17 -2.14
C GLU A 42 15.41 -7.70 -2.08
N LEU A 43 14.51 -8.30 -2.88
CA LEU A 43 14.34 -9.74 -2.96
C LEU A 43 15.63 -10.43 -3.48
N LYS A 44 16.25 -9.91 -4.54
CA LYS A 44 17.53 -10.40 -5.07
C LYS A 44 18.63 -10.33 -4.03
N ALA A 45 18.62 -9.29 -3.20
CA ALA A 45 19.54 -9.14 -2.07
C ALA A 45 19.11 -9.93 -0.81
N ARG A 46 18.19 -10.91 -0.95
CA ARG A 46 17.68 -11.80 0.10
C ARG A 46 16.89 -11.08 1.21
N ASN A 47 16.39 -9.88 0.96
CA ASN A 47 15.42 -9.28 1.86
C ASN A 47 14.00 -9.75 1.49
N PHE A 48 13.46 -10.69 2.27
CA PHE A 48 12.12 -11.24 2.08
C PHE A 48 11.04 -10.45 2.85
N SER A 49 11.43 -9.41 3.58
CA SER A 49 10.50 -8.53 4.30
C SER A 49 9.61 -7.76 3.32
N ILE A 50 8.44 -7.34 3.81
CA ILE A 50 7.59 -6.37 3.11
C ILE A 50 8.18 -4.96 3.15
N PHE A 51 9.09 -4.72 4.10
CA PHE A 51 9.80 -3.46 4.25
C PHE A 51 11.17 -3.53 3.57
N SER A 52 11.51 -2.53 2.75
CA SER A 52 12.87 -2.38 2.26
C SER A 52 13.84 -2.15 3.42
N ARG A 53 15.10 -2.49 3.25
CA ARG A 53 16.14 -2.22 4.27
C ARG A 53 16.22 -0.73 4.58
N ARG A 54 16.09 0.11 3.57
CA ARG A 54 16.07 1.56 3.75
C ARG A 54 14.91 2.02 4.62
N LEU A 55 13.69 1.50 4.39
CA LEU A 55 12.54 1.82 5.22
C LEU A 55 12.72 1.35 6.67
N GLN A 56 13.24 0.13 6.88
CA GLN A 56 13.51 -0.38 8.22
C GLN A 56 14.52 0.49 8.98
N GLU A 57 15.57 0.95 8.30
CA GLU A 57 16.57 1.86 8.86
C GLU A 57 15.96 3.21 9.23
N GLU A 58 15.16 3.81 8.33
CA GLU A 58 14.49 5.08 8.61
C GLU A 58 13.50 4.96 9.79
N ILE A 59 12.71 3.87 9.84
CA ILE A 59 11.82 3.63 10.99
C ILE A 59 12.64 3.62 12.29
N LYS A 60 13.73 2.87 12.34
CA LYS A 60 14.60 2.78 13.52
C LYS A 60 15.14 4.14 13.92
N VAL A 61 15.66 4.92 12.96
CA VAL A 61 16.22 6.25 13.21
C VAL A 61 15.15 7.21 13.73
N ARG A 62 13.94 7.19 13.14
CA ARG A 62 12.84 8.08 13.58
C ARG A 62 12.36 7.72 14.99
N LEU A 63 12.21 6.43 15.29
CA LEU A 63 11.84 5.97 16.64
C LEU A 63 12.89 6.41 17.69
N GLN A 64 14.19 6.29 17.40
CA GLN A 64 15.26 6.76 18.28
C GLN A 64 15.20 8.26 18.52
N LYS A 65 14.81 9.04 17.52
CA LYS A 65 14.63 10.49 17.61
C LYS A 65 13.29 10.91 18.22
N ARG A 66 12.41 9.96 18.55
CA ARG A 66 11.03 10.20 18.99
C ARG A 66 10.21 10.98 17.96
N GLU A 67 10.51 10.80 16.70
CA GLU A 67 9.76 11.36 15.59
C GLU A 67 8.62 10.41 15.20
N GLN A 68 7.53 10.96 14.71
CA GLN A 68 6.37 10.17 14.30
C GLN A 68 6.47 9.72 12.86
N ILE A 69 5.85 8.57 12.56
CA ILE A 69 5.90 7.90 11.26
C ILE A 69 4.48 7.63 10.78
N ILE A 70 4.22 7.87 9.49
CA ILE A 70 2.98 7.44 8.84
C ILE A 70 3.33 6.42 7.77
N LEU A 71 2.79 5.20 7.91
CA LEU A 71 2.89 4.16 6.90
C LEU A 71 1.59 4.08 6.11
N PHE A 72 1.61 4.60 4.89
CA PHE A 72 0.43 4.65 4.05
C PHE A 72 0.34 3.45 3.11
N ILE A 73 -0.78 2.72 3.19
CA ILE A 73 -1.09 1.60 2.31
C ILE A 73 -2.37 1.90 1.55
N ASN A 74 -2.25 2.19 0.26
CA ASN A 74 -3.41 2.47 -0.58
C ASN A 74 -4.05 1.17 -1.09
N ARG A 75 -4.41 0.24 -0.17
CA ARG A 75 -5.09 -0.99 -0.53
C ARG A 75 -6.15 -1.36 0.49
N ARG A 76 -7.39 -1.43 0.02
CA ARG A 76 -8.49 -2.04 0.77
C ARG A 76 -8.46 -3.56 0.52
N GLY A 77 -8.48 -4.34 1.59
CA GLY A 77 -8.75 -5.78 1.57
C GLY A 77 -7.55 -6.70 1.33
N TYR A 78 -7.75 -7.94 1.75
CA TYR A 78 -6.86 -9.08 1.56
C TYR A 78 -6.65 -9.35 0.05
N ALA A 79 -5.42 -9.66 -0.32
CA ALA A 79 -4.98 -10.22 -1.60
C ALA A 79 -5.86 -9.94 -2.82
N GLY A 80 -5.69 -8.78 -3.45
CA GLY A 80 -6.46 -8.44 -4.62
C GLY A 80 -6.17 -9.32 -5.86
N PHE A 81 -4.94 -9.85 -6.01
CA PHE A 81 -4.50 -10.64 -7.18
C PHE A 81 -3.20 -11.41 -6.87
N VAL A 82 -2.83 -12.31 -7.77
CA VAL A 82 -1.57 -13.05 -7.72
C VAL A 82 -0.52 -12.36 -8.57
N SER A 83 0.65 -12.15 -8.03
CA SER A 83 1.79 -11.56 -8.74
C SER A 83 3.10 -12.24 -8.41
N CYS A 84 4.09 -12.07 -9.27
CA CYS A 84 5.46 -12.51 -9.02
C CYS A 84 6.27 -11.38 -8.37
N ARG A 85 6.89 -11.63 -7.22
CA ARG A 85 7.74 -10.64 -6.56
C ARG A 85 9.05 -10.34 -7.31
N GLU A 86 9.49 -11.28 -8.17
CA GLU A 86 10.77 -11.16 -8.86
C GLU A 86 10.68 -10.33 -10.14
N CYS A 87 9.68 -10.61 -11.00
CA CYS A 87 9.51 -9.90 -12.28
C CYS A 87 8.32 -8.93 -12.31
N GLY A 88 7.42 -8.99 -11.31
CA GLY A 88 6.22 -8.16 -11.27
C GLY A 88 5.04 -8.70 -12.08
N GLU A 89 5.18 -9.84 -12.75
CA GLU A 89 4.11 -10.46 -13.53
C GLU A 89 2.85 -10.66 -12.70
N VAL A 90 1.70 -10.27 -13.25
CA VAL A 90 0.38 -10.43 -12.65
C VAL A 90 -0.40 -11.48 -13.43
N ILE A 91 -0.97 -12.47 -12.73
CA ILE A 91 -1.79 -13.49 -13.39
C ILE A 91 -3.11 -12.88 -13.85
N GLN A 92 -3.28 -12.83 -15.16
CA GLN A 92 -4.44 -12.24 -15.82
C GLN A 92 -5.35 -13.31 -16.43
N CYS A 93 -6.60 -12.92 -16.65
CA CYS A 93 -7.56 -13.71 -17.40
C CYS A 93 -7.24 -13.61 -18.90
N ASP A 94 -7.20 -14.76 -19.60
CA ASP A 94 -6.88 -14.79 -21.03
C ASP A 94 -7.93 -14.09 -21.90
N SER A 95 -9.19 -14.09 -21.46
CA SER A 95 -10.30 -13.49 -22.22
C SER A 95 -10.52 -12.01 -21.88
N CYS A 96 -10.28 -11.59 -20.63
CA CYS A 96 -10.62 -10.25 -20.16
C CYS A 96 -9.40 -9.37 -19.88
N SER A 97 -8.19 -9.93 -19.89
CA SER A 97 -6.91 -9.24 -19.57
C SER A 97 -6.92 -8.52 -18.20
N VAL A 98 -7.82 -8.89 -17.29
CA VAL A 98 -7.88 -8.36 -15.94
C VAL A 98 -7.21 -9.31 -14.95
N ALA A 99 -6.65 -8.77 -13.87
CA ALA A 99 -6.03 -9.57 -12.82
C ALA A 99 -7.04 -10.56 -12.19
N MET A 100 -6.67 -11.84 -12.14
CA MET A 100 -7.52 -12.88 -11.54
C MET A 100 -7.47 -12.81 -10.02
N LYS A 101 -8.61 -13.09 -9.38
CA LYS A 101 -8.75 -13.08 -7.92
C LYS A 101 -8.44 -14.46 -7.33
N PRO A 102 -7.63 -14.52 -6.27
CA PRO A 102 -7.38 -15.76 -5.56
C PRO A 102 -8.62 -16.19 -4.75
N HIS A 103 -8.93 -17.46 -4.81
CA HIS A 103 -9.94 -18.09 -3.98
C HIS A 103 -9.30 -19.20 -3.15
N GLU A 104 -9.56 -19.16 -1.85
CA GLU A 104 -9.06 -20.15 -0.91
C GLU A 104 -10.00 -21.33 -0.79
N TYR A 105 -9.42 -22.52 -0.79
CA TYR A 105 -10.10 -23.76 -0.43
C TYR A 105 -9.30 -24.46 0.66
N LYS A 106 -9.93 -24.76 1.80
CA LYS A 106 -9.27 -25.36 2.99
C LYS A 106 -8.01 -24.62 3.45
N GLY A 107 -8.06 -23.27 3.47
CA GLY A 107 -6.96 -22.43 3.95
C GLY A 107 -5.78 -22.28 2.97
N LYS A 108 -5.93 -22.73 1.72
CA LYS A 108 -4.91 -22.56 0.67
C LYS A 108 -5.53 -21.95 -0.59
N VAL A 109 -4.84 -21.00 -1.17
CA VAL A 109 -5.19 -20.48 -2.51
C VAL A 109 -4.89 -21.57 -3.53
N SER A 110 -5.92 -22.15 -4.10
CA SER A 110 -5.81 -23.22 -5.09
C SER A 110 -6.36 -22.82 -6.47
N ILE A 111 -7.28 -21.89 -6.51
CA ILE A 111 -7.99 -21.47 -7.72
C ILE A 111 -7.94 -19.95 -7.85
N LEU A 112 -7.74 -19.49 -9.08
CA LEU A 112 -7.86 -18.10 -9.48
C LEU A 112 -9.14 -17.95 -10.30
N LYS A 113 -9.96 -16.95 -10.02
CA LYS A 113 -11.22 -16.70 -10.72
C LYS A 113 -11.27 -15.29 -11.30
N CYS A 114 -11.70 -15.19 -12.53
CA CYS A 114 -12.03 -13.92 -13.15
C CYS A 114 -13.43 -13.48 -12.71
N HIS A 115 -13.55 -12.30 -12.11
CA HIS A 115 -14.85 -11.77 -11.67
C HIS A 115 -15.67 -11.14 -12.81
N TYR A 116 -15.12 -11.03 -14.01
CA TYR A 116 -15.85 -10.55 -15.21
C TYR A 116 -16.49 -11.69 -15.98
N CYS A 117 -15.73 -12.70 -16.38
CA CYS A 117 -16.26 -13.79 -17.22
C CYS A 117 -16.41 -15.13 -16.48
N GLY A 118 -16.02 -15.20 -15.20
CA GLY A 118 -16.12 -16.43 -14.42
C GLY A 118 -15.04 -17.48 -14.71
N ALA A 119 -14.14 -17.25 -15.68
CA ALA A 119 -13.05 -18.17 -16.01
C ALA A 119 -12.21 -18.51 -14.78
N GLN A 120 -11.76 -19.75 -14.69
CA GLN A 120 -10.97 -20.25 -13.58
C GLN A 120 -9.63 -20.79 -14.06
N LYS A 121 -8.58 -20.57 -13.29
CA LYS A 121 -7.23 -21.14 -13.48
C LYS A 121 -6.74 -21.72 -12.15
N GLN A 122 -5.90 -22.73 -12.24
CA GLN A 122 -5.20 -23.20 -11.04
C GLN A 122 -4.12 -22.18 -10.64
N MET A 123 -3.85 -22.09 -9.34
CA MET A 123 -2.74 -21.28 -8.82
C MET A 123 -1.42 -21.85 -9.36
N PRO A 124 -0.62 -21.07 -10.09
CA PRO A 124 0.65 -21.55 -10.63
C PRO A 124 1.66 -21.75 -9.49
N LYS A 125 2.44 -22.83 -9.57
CA LYS A 125 3.52 -23.12 -8.60
C LYS A 125 4.76 -22.27 -8.83
N VAL A 126 4.96 -21.83 -10.06
CA VAL A 126 6.07 -20.96 -10.49
C VAL A 126 5.53 -19.89 -11.42
N CYS A 127 6.23 -18.77 -11.49
CA CYS A 127 5.86 -17.67 -12.37
C CYS A 127 5.93 -18.12 -13.84
N PRO A 128 4.87 -17.94 -14.64
CA PRO A 128 4.86 -18.33 -16.06
C PRO A 128 5.85 -17.53 -16.90
N SER A 129 6.20 -16.30 -16.49
CA SER A 129 7.11 -15.42 -17.23
C SER A 129 8.58 -15.64 -16.90
N CYS A 130 8.95 -15.83 -15.62
CA CYS A 130 10.36 -15.91 -15.22
C CYS A 130 10.76 -17.19 -14.48
N GLY A 131 9.83 -18.14 -14.28
CA GLY A 131 10.06 -19.41 -13.59
C GLY A 131 10.27 -19.29 -12.06
N SER A 132 10.16 -18.10 -11.49
CA SER A 132 10.38 -17.84 -10.07
C SER A 132 9.36 -18.56 -9.19
N LYS A 133 9.81 -19.09 -8.05
CA LYS A 133 8.95 -19.65 -7.00
C LYS A 133 8.28 -18.55 -6.14
N TYR A 134 8.69 -17.31 -6.27
CA TYR A 134 8.15 -16.17 -5.50
C TYR A 134 6.90 -15.58 -6.18
N ILE A 135 5.95 -16.46 -6.50
CA ILE A 135 4.63 -16.10 -7.02
C ILE A 135 3.58 -16.38 -5.95
N GLY A 136 2.66 -15.45 -5.74
CA GLY A 136 1.63 -15.62 -4.73
C GLY A 136 0.73 -14.41 -4.57
N THR A 137 -0.10 -14.48 -3.55
CA THR A 137 -0.94 -13.37 -3.11
C THR A 137 -0.14 -12.47 -2.19
N PHE A 138 0.36 -11.37 -2.73
CA PHE A 138 1.11 -10.39 -1.94
C PHE A 138 0.24 -9.17 -1.61
N GLY A 139 -0.94 -9.43 -1.07
CA GLY A 139 -1.80 -8.39 -0.53
C GLY A 139 -1.33 -8.02 0.88
N LEU A 140 -0.87 -6.80 1.08
CA LEU A 140 -0.62 -6.26 2.41
C LEU A 140 -1.90 -5.60 2.90
N GLY A 141 -2.53 -6.18 3.92
CA GLY A 141 -3.54 -5.49 4.72
C GLY A 141 -2.88 -4.67 5.83
N THR A 142 -3.57 -3.65 6.30
CA THR A 142 -3.12 -2.82 7.43
C THR A 142 -2.81 -3.66 8.67
N GLN A 143 -3.60 -4.71 8.92
CA GLN A 143 -3.38 -5.63 10.03
C GLN A 143 -2.05 -6.39 9.92
N GLN A 144 -1.72 -6.91 8.74
CA GLN A 144 -0.45 -7.60 8.54
C GLN A 144 0.76 -6.68 8.70
N VAL A 145 0.62 -5.42 8.27
CA VAL A 145 1.67 -4.42 8.45
C VAL A 145 1.86 -4.11 9.93
N GLU A 146 0.78 -3.93 10.69
CA GLU A 146 0.80 -3.76 12.14
C GLU A 146 1.52 -4.92 12.83
N GLU A 147 1.15 -6.18 12.52
CA GLU A 147 1.81 -7.37 13.05
C GLU A 147 3.31 -7.42 12.74
N MET A 148 3.68 -7.04 11.50
CA MET A 148 5.09 -7.01 11.10
C MET A 148 5.88 -5.87 11.77
N ILE A 149 5.25 -4.72 12.02
CA ILE A 149 5.89 -3.64 12.78
C ILE A 149 6.15 -4.12 14.21
N HIS A 150 5.18 -4.71 14.87
CA HIS A 150 5.36 -5.25 16.24
C HIS A 150 6.46 -6.32 16.30
N LYS A 151 6.60 -7.11 15.24
CA LYS A 151 7.67 -8.11 15.15
C LYS A 151 9.07 -7.50 15.00
N HIS A 152 9.21 -6.43 14.20
CA HIS A 152 10.50 -5.79 13.91
C HIS A 152 10.84 -4.68 14.90
N PHE A 153 9.84 -4.02 15.46
CA PHE A 153 9.96 -2.87 16.38
C PHE A 153 8.99 -3.03 17.56
N PRO A 154 9.24 -4.00 18.47
CA PRO A 154 8.31 -4.33 19.55
C PRO A 154 8.07 -3.18 20.54
N GLU A 155 8.99 -2.22 20.59
CA GLU A 155 8.88 -1.02 21.44
C GLU A 155 8.01 0.08 20.84
N ALA A 156 7.67 0.00 19.54
CA ALA A 156 6.90 1.03 18.87
C ALA A 156 5.41 0.98 19.25
N ARG A 157 4.87 2.14 19.59
CA ARG A 157 3.42 2.31 19.81
C ARG A 157 2.74 2.50 18.46
N VAL A 158 2.06 1.48 18.00
CA VAL A 158 1.40 1.47 16.68
C VAL A 158 -0.09 1.73 16.83
N LEU A 159 -0.65 2.51 15.93
CA LEU A 159 -2.08 2.72 15.82
C LEU A 159 -2.53 2.56 14.37
N ARG A 160 -3.53 1.72 14.14
CA ARG A 160 -4.05 1.44 12.81
C ARG A 160 -5.25 2.34 12.50
N MET A 161 -5.27 2.90 11.29
CA MET A 161 -6.41 3.67 10.78
C MET A 161 -6.91 3.08 9.47
N ASP A 162 -7.99 2.35 9.53
CA ASP A 162 -8.67 1.75 8.39
C ASP A 162 -10.20 1.75 8.59
N ALA A 163 -10.95 1.18 7.65
CA ALA A 163 -12.40 1.14 7.71
C ALA A 163 -12.93 0.42 8.97
N ASP A 164 -12.22 -0.60 9.45
CA ASP A 164 -12.64 -1.39 10.61
C ASP A 164 -12.43 -0.62 11.91
N THR A 165 -11.31 0.10 12.02
CA THR A 165 -10.95 0.88 13.22
C THR A 165 -11.65 2.24 13.29
N THR A 166 -12.19 2.72 12.17
CA THR A 166 -12.83 4.04 12.03
C THR A 166 -14.35 3.99 11.86
N SER A 167 -15.00 2.84 12.07
CA SER A 167 -16.43 2.62 11.84
C SER A 167 -17.40 3.44 12.72
N GLY A 168 -16.94 4.19 13.73
CA GLY A 168 -17.73 5.08 14.57
C GLY A 168 -17.72 6.53 14.11
N LYS A 169 -18.72 7.34 14.54
CA LYS A 169 -18.84 8.77 14.19
C LYS A 169 -17.60 9.62 14.45
N GLU A 170 -16.73 9.21 15.39
CA GLU A 170 -15.52 9.93 15.79
C GLU A 170 -14.23 9.12 15.58
N GLY A 171 -14.31 7.97 14.89
CA GLY A 171 -13.18 7.05 14.74
C GLY A 171 -11.92 7.72 14.20
N HIS A 172 -12.04 8.46 13.10
CA HIS A 172 -10.92 9.18 12.49
C HIS A 172 -10.37 10.27 13.41
N SER A 173 -11.25 11.13 13.96
CA SER A 173 -10.85 12.23 14.82
C SER A 173 -10.10 11.75 16.06
N ARG A 174 -10.58 10.67 16.68
CA ARG A 174 -9.93 10.07 17.86
C ARG A 174 -8.53 9.56 17.56
N ILE A 175 -8.35 8.85 16.42
CA ILE A 175 -7.06 8.31 16.00
C ILE A 175 -6.09 9.44 15.71
N LEU A 176 -6.51 10.42 14.91
CA LEU A 176 -5.69 11.59 14.58
C LEU A 176 -5.32 12.42 15.82
N GLN A 177 -6.23 12.56 16.78
CA GLN A 177 -5.95 13.26 18.03
C GLN A 177 -4.90 12.52 18.87
N GLN A 178 -4.98 11.19 18.97
CA GLN A 178 -3.96 10.40 19.67
C GLN A 178 -2.59 10.54 19.01
N PHE A 179 -2.56 10.52 17.68
CA PHE A 179 -1.34 10.74 16.91
C PHE A 179 -0.80 12.16 17.14
N ALA A 180 -1.62 13.20 17.01
CA ALA A 180 -1.22 14.59 17.27
C ALA A 180 -0.70 14.84 18.69
N GLN A 181 -1.22 14.09 19.68
CA GLN A 181 -0.75 14.15 21.07
C GLN A 181 0.51 13.33 21.35
N GLN A 182 1.16 12.79 20.33
CA GLN A 182 2.36 11.95 20.42
C GLN A 182 2.20 10.69 21.31
N LYS A 183 0.97 10.19 21.43
CA LYS A 183 0.67 8.93 22.13
C LYS A 183 1.00 7.70 21.30
N THR A 184 1.30 7.89 20.03
CA THR A 184 1.56 6.86 19.03
C THR A 184 2.79 7.27 18.24
N ASP A 185 3.64 6.29 17.94
CA ASP A 185 4.87 6.50 17.18
C ASP A 185 4.64 6.25 15.68
N ILE A 186 3.83 5.23 15.35
CA ILE A 186 3.54 4.81 13.96
C ILE A 186 2.03 4.75 13.74
N LEU A 187 1.56 5.43 12.70
CA LEU A 187 0.18 5.40 12.21
C LEU A 187 0.11 4.67 10.88
#